data_94bf061889a9a2b30755a01d0c2eb035
#
_entry.id   94bf061889a9a2b30755a01d0c2eb035
#
_cell.length_a   1.000
_cell.length_b   1.000
_cell.length_c   1.000
_cell.angle_alpha   90.00
_cell.angle_beta   90.00
_cell.angle_gamma   90.00
#
_symmetry.space_group_name_H-M   'P 1'
#
loop_
_entity.id
_entity.type
_entity.pdbx_description
1 polymer ?
#
loop_
_entity_poly.entity_id
_entity_poly.type
_entity_poly.pdbx_seq_one_letter_code
_entity_poly.pdbx_strand_id
1 'polypeptide(L)'
;MTDIVGFLIWVLATLLKVVIFIPALILSIIQAAINKKLGDYFYSLGIGTDIYGNKLIAPFANRYFKTKDGHEYGGNETISLCMAKNKKAGTCTKSAEVLGSMIEFFDKDHLNETLNKNNQV
;
A
#
# COMPACT_ATOMS: atom_id res chain seq x y z
N MET A 1 -6.39 2.13 24.51
CA MET A 1 -5.14 1.31 24.55
C MET A 1 -3.98 2.26 24.82
N THR A 2 -3.10 1.92 25.74
CA THR A 2 -1.91 2.75 25.98
C THR A 2 -0.92 2.60 24.83
N ASP A 3 -0.08 3.61 24.64
CA ASP A 3 0.92 3.60 23.56
C ASP A 3 1.90 2.44 23.68
N ILE A 4 2.31 2.13 24.92
CA ILE A 4 3.23 1.00 25.19
C ILE A 4 2.57 -0.33 24.86
N VAL A 5 1.32 -0.52 25.23
CA VAL A 5 0.57 -1.76 24.94
C VAL A 5 0.40 -1.93 23.45
N GLY A 6 0.04 -0.88 22.73
CA GLY A 6 -0.08 -0.91 21.28
C GLY A 6 1.23 -1.28 20.59
N PHE A 7 2.33 -0.68 21.05
CA PHE A 7 3.66 -0.99 20.52
C PHE A 7 4.04 -2.46 20.76
N LEU A 8 3.81 -2.96 21.98
CA LEU A 8 4.14 -4.36 22.31
C LEU A 8 3.31 -5.35 21.48
N ILE A 9 2.02 -5.07 21.30
CA ILE A 9 1.15 -5.90 20.46
C ILE A 9 1.67 -5.93 19.03
N TRP A 10 2.04 -4.78 18.49
CA TRP A 10 2.57 -4.69 17.13
C TRP A 10 3.88 -5.47 16.97
N VAL A 11 4.81 -5.33 17.91
CA VAL A 11 6.09 -6.05 17.90
C VAL A 11 5.86 -7.56 17.96
N LEU A 12 5.02 -8.00 18.90
CA LEU A 12 4.72 -9.42 19.07
C LEU A 12 4.06 -10.00 17.81
N ALA A 13 3.07 -9.31 17.25
CA ALA A 13 2.40 -9.72 16.04
C ALA A 13 3.37 -9.81 14.86
N THR A 14 4.29 -8.86 14.75
CA THR A 14 5.30 -8.85 13.69
C THR A 14 6.25 -10.03 13.81
N LEU A 15 6.74 -10.31 15.02
CA LEU A 15 7.63 -11.46 15.28
C LEU A 15 6.94 -12.79 14.96
N LEU A 16 5.69 -12.96 15.39
CA LEU A 16 4.91 -14.17 15.09
C LEU A 16 4.70 -14.34 13.58
N LYS A 17 4.42 -13.25 12.89
CA LYS A 17 4.25 -13.29 11.43
C LYS A 17 5.53 -13.71 10.72
N VAL A 18 6.67 -13.19 11.13
CA VAL A 18 7.96 -13.57 10.52
C VAL A 18 8.19 -15.08 10.66
N VAL A 19 7.97 -15.62 11.86
CA VAL A 19 8.20 -17.06 12.13
C VAL A 19 7.24 -17.95 11.32
N ILE A 20 5.96 -17.56 11.25
CA ILE A 20 4.92 -18.36 10.59
C ILE A 20 4.94 -18.14 9.07
N PHE A 21 5.16 -16.90 8.62
CA PHE A 21 4.99 -16.54 7.22
C PHE A 21 6.13 -16.99 6.32
N ILE A 22 7.35 -17.16 6.85
CA ILE A 22 8.47 -17.63 6.03
C ILE A 22 8.18 -19.02 5.44
N PRO A 23 7.88 -20.07 6.25
CA PRO A 23 7.52 -21.36 5.69
C PRO A 23 6.21 -21.33 4.89
N ALA A 24 5.20 -20.56 5.36
CA ALA A 24 3.94 -20.43 4.65
C ALA A 24 4.13 -19.77 3.29
N LEU A 25 4.99 -18.76 3.19
CA LEU A 25 5.31 -18.09 1.93
C LEU A 25 5.95 -19.05 0.94
N ILE A 26 6.93 -19.83 1.39
CA ILE A 26 7.62 -20.82 0.53
C ILE A 26 6.61 -21.84 -0.01
N LEU A 27 5.78 -22.39 0.86
CA LEU A 27 4.74 -23.36 0.45
C LEU A 27 3.71 -22.74 -0.49
N SER A 28 3.33 -21.49 -0.25
CA SER A 28 2.37 -20.77 -1.09
C SER A 28 2.91 -20.49 -2.49
N ILE A 29 4.20 -20.13 -2.58
CA ILE A 29 4.87 -19.93 -3.87
C ILE A 29 4.87 -21.24 -4.66
N ILE A 30 5.20 -22.35 -4.01
CA ILE A 30 5.20 -23.69 -4.64
C ILE A 30 3.79 -24.03 -5.12
N GLN A 31 2.80 -23.84 -4.29
CA GLN A 31 1.41 -24.15 -4.65
C GLN A 31 0.89 -23.27 -5.79
N ALA A 32 1.23 -21.98 -5.79
CA ALA A 32 0.86 -21.07 -6.87
C ALA A 32 1.52 -21.45 -8.19
N ALA A 33 2.78 -21.92 -8.14
CA ALA A 33 3.48 -22.40 -9.32
C ALA A 33 2.82 -23.68 -9.87
N ILE A 34 2.44 -24.62 -8.99
CA ILE A 34 1.73 -25.85 -9.38
C ILE A 34 0.40 -25.50 -10.05
N ASN A 35 -0.33 -24.51 -9.53
CA ASN A 35 -1.61 -24.08 -10.07
C ASN A 35 -1.48 -23.14 -11.28
N LYS A 36 -0.26 -22.83 -11.71
CA LYS A 36 0.04 -21.90 -12.82
C LYS A 36 -0.51 -20.49 -12.58
N LYS A 37 -0.53 -20.05 -11.32
CA LYS A 37 -1.04 -18.72 -10.90
C LYS A 37 0.02 -17.90 -10.19
N LEU A 38 1.30 -18.16 -10.47
CA LEU A 38 2.40 -17.51 -9.78
C LEU A 38 2.41 -15.99 -9.98
N GLY A 39 2.14 -15.52 -11.20
CA GLY A 39 2.07 -14.09 -11.50
C GLY A 39 0.95 -13.39 -10.73
N ASP A 40 -0.23 -13.98 -10.69
CA ASP A 40 -1.37 -13.44 -9.93
C ASP A 40 -1.07 -13.41 -8.44
N TYR A 41 -0.38 -14.43 -7.95
CA TYR A 41 0.02 -14.50 -6.55
C TYR A 41 0.98 -13.36 -6.17
N PHE A 42 2.03 -13.14 -6.95
CA PHE A 42 2.96 -12.04 -6.71
C PHE A 42 2.31 -10.66 -6.84
N TYR A 43 1.40 -10.51 -7.79
CA TYR A 43 0.63 -9.28 -7.92
C TYR A 43 -0.18 -8.99 -6.66
N SER A 44 -0.87 -10.00 -6.12
CA SER A 44 -1.62 -9.86 -4.86
C SER A 44 -0.73 -9.51 -3.68
N LEU A 45 0.45 -10.12 -3.60
CA LEU A 45 1.42 -9.79 -2.55
C LEU A 45 1.88 -8.34 -2.66
N GLY A 46 2.14 -7.86 -3.88
CA GLY A 46 2.53 -6.48 -4.12
C GLY A 46 1.47 -5.49 -3.65
N ILE A 47 0.21 -5.73 -4.00
CA ILE A 47 -0.91 -4.89 -3.55
C ILE A 47 -1.05 -4.93 -2.03
N GLY A 48 -0.99 -6.12 -1.42
CA GLY A 48 -1.08 -6.25 0.03
C GLY A 48 0.05 -5.51 0.75
N THR A 49 1.26 -5.60 0.24
CA THR A 49 2.42 -4.88 0.78
C THR A 49 2.22 -3.37 0.67
N ASP A 50 1.70 -2.88 -0.44
CA ASP A 50 1.43 -1.46 -0.65
C ASP A 50 0.32 -0.96 0.30
N ILE A 51 -0.75 -1.73 0.50
CA ILE A 51 -1.81 -1.40 1.47
C ILE A 51 -1.24 -1.33 2.89
N TYR A 52 -0.42 -2.30 3.28
CA TYR A 52 0.25 -2.28 4.59
C TYR A 52 1.18 -1.07 4.71
N GLY A 53 1.95 -0.80 3.67
CA GLY A 53 2.82 0.39 3.60
C GLY A 53 2.03 1.68 3.76
N ASN A 54 0.85 1.77 3.16
CA ASN A 54 -0.04 2.92 3.32
C ASN A 54 -0.41 3.15 4.79
N LYS A 55 -0.73 2.08 5.52
CA LYS A 55 -1.02 2.18 6.96
C LYS A 55 0.21 2.61 7.76
N LEU A 56 1.37 2.10 7.38
CA LEU A 56 2.62 2.39 8.06
C LEU A 56 3.02 3.86 7.94
N ILE A 57 2.87 4.45 6.76
CA ILE A 57 3.26 5.85 6.51
C ILE A 57 2.13 6.86 6.76
N ALA A 58 0.93 6.40 7.09
CA ALA A 58 -0.25 7.26 7.18
C ALA A 58 -0.06 8.52 8.04
N PRO A 59 0.54 8.46 9.25
CA PRO A 59 0.75 9.67 10.04
C PRO A 59 1.58 10.73 9.31
N PHE A 60 2.62 10.30 8.60
CA PHE A 60 3.47 11.18 7.81
C PHE A 60 2.73 11.66 6.55
N ALA A 61 2.12 10.73 5.81
CA ALA A 61 1.48 11.03 4.54
C ALA A 61 0.29 11.98 4.71
N ASN A 62 -0.50 11.80 5.74
CA ASN A 62 -1.65 12.68 6.01
C ASN A 62 -1.23 14.11 6.35
N ARG A 63 -0.01 14.29 6.84
CA ARG A 63 0.52 15.61 7.14
C ARG A 63 1.18 16.28 5.92
N TYR A 64 1.97 15.51 5.15
CA TYR A 64 2.85 16.07 4.13
C TYR A 64 2.42 15.81 2.69
N PHE A 65 1.58 14.80 2.44
CA PHE A 65 1.21 14.41 1.08
C PHE A 65 -0.18 14.86 0.64
N LYS A 66 -0.96 15.41 1.53
CA LYS A 66 -2.30 15.91 1.17
C LYS A 66 -2.59 17.23 1.88
N THR A 67 -3.54 17.99 1.33
CA THR A 67 -4.10 19.16 2.01
C THR A 67 -5.07 18.69 3.10
N LYS A 68 -5.49 19.64 3.97
CA LYS A 68 -6.38 19.35 5.10
C LYS A 68 -7.66 18.61 4.68
N ASP A 69 -8.21 18.98 3.52
CA ASP A 69 -9.45 18.40 3.02
C ASP A 69 -9.25 17.24 2.06
N GLY A 70 -8.00 16.77 1.92
CA GLY A 70 -7.66 15.69 1.01
C GLY A 70 -8.08 14.31 1.52
N HIS A 71 -8.02 13.33 0.61
CA HIS A 71 -8.32 11.94 0.91
C HIS A 71 -7.27 11.37 1.88
N GLU A 72 -7.74 10.74 2.96
CA GLU A 72 -6.89 10.19 4.01
C GLU A 72 -6.09 8.97 3.55
N TYR A 73 -4.80 8.94 3.90
CA TYR A 73 -3.97 7.75 3.79
C TYR A 73 -4.22 6.81 4.98
N GLY A 74 -3.92 5.53 4.82
CA GLY A 74 -4.00 4.56 5.91
C GLY A 74 -5.25 3.69 5.91
N GLY A 75 -6.14 3.84 4.93
CA GLY A 75 -7.28 2.93 4.75
C GLY A 75 -6.85 1.61 4.10
N ASN A 76 -7.82 0.83 3.63
CA ASN A 76 -7.57 -0.43 2.94
C ASN A 76 -7.32 -0.19 1.44
N GLU A 77 -6.46 0.77 1.15
CA GLU A 77 -6.12 1.19 -0.20
C GLU A 77 -4.61 1.21 -0.36
N THR A 78 -4.13 1.13 -1.60
CA THR A 78 -2.71 1.30 -1.89
C THR A 78 -2.31 2.76 -1.75
N ILE A 79 -1.02 3.02 -1.55
CA ILE A 79 -0.47 4.38 -1.54
C ILE A 79 -0.77 5.06 -2.88
N SER A 80 -0.59 4.35 -3.98
CA SER A 80 -0.82 4.87 -5.33
C SER A 80 -2.27 5.30 -5.53
N LEU A 81 -3.25 4.55 -5.01
CA LEU A 81 -4.66 4.91 -5.11
C LEU A 81 -4.97 6.18 -4.33
N CYS A 82 -4.46 6.30 -3.10
CA CYS A 82 -4.62 7.52 -2.29
C CYS A 82 -4.03 8.75 -3.01
N MET A 83 -2.84 8.59 -3.59
CA MET A 83 -2.20 9.63 -4.38
C MET A 83 -3.03 10.02 -5.59
N ALA A 84 -3.55 9.03 -6.33
CA ALA A 84 -4.37 9.27 -7.50
C ALA A 84 -5.66 10.02 -7.15
N LYS A 85 -6.31 9.65 -6.06
CA LYS A 85 -7.52 10.35 -5.58
C LYS A 85 -7.23 11.80 -5.22
N ASN A 86 -6.12 12.05 -4.50
CA ASN A 86 -5.72 13.41 -4.14
C ASN A 86 -5.31 14.22 -5.37
N LYS A 87 -4.61 13.63 -6.31
CA LYS A 87 -4.24 14.29 -7.56
C LYS A 87 -5.48 14.71 -8.36
N LYS A 88 -6.45 13.82 -8.52
CA LYS A 88 -7.69 14.09 -9.23
C LYS A 88 -8.51 15.19 -8.56
N ALA A 89 -8.55 15.22 -7.23
CA ALA A 89 -9.29 16.21 -6.45
C ALA A 89 -8.56 17.54 -6.30
N GLY A 90 -7.29 17.63 -6.72
CA GLY A 90 -6.47 18.82 -6.54
C GLY A 90 -6.02 19.03 -5.09
N THR A 91 -5.99 17.96 -4.29
CA THR A 91 -5.65 18.01 -2.86
C THR A 91 -4.26 17.43 -2.55
N CYS A 92 -3.45 17.15 -3.58
CA CYS A 92 -2.06 16.78 -3.40
C CYS A 92 -1.22 17.97 -2.96
N THR A 93 -0.25 17.73 -2.07
CA THR A 93 0.79 18.71 -1.80
C THR A 93 1.88 18.62 -2.86
N LYS A 94 2.79 19.60 -2.87
CA LYS A 94 3.94 19.61 -3.78
C LYS A 94 4.84 18.39 -3.56
N SER A 95 5.04 17.97 -2.30
CA SER A 95 5.82 16.77 -1.97
C SER A 95 5.22 15.51 -2.58
N ALA A 96 3.88 15.37 -2.51
CA ALA A 96 3.18 14.23 -3.10
C ALA A 96 3.25 14.27 -4.62
N GLU A 97 3.18 15.45 -5.24
CA GLU A 97 3.30 15.59 -6.69
C GLU A 97 4.67 15.14 -7.19
N VAL A 98 5.74 15.47 -6.46
CA VAL A 98 7.10 15.04 -6.79
C VAL A 98 7.20 13.52 -6.72
N LEU A 99 6.70 12.92 -5.64
CA LEU A 99 6.71 11.46 -5.49
C LEU A 99 5.86 10.77 -6.57
N GLY A 100 4.67 11.32 -6.87
CA GLY A 100 3.80 10.82 -7.93
C GLY A 100 4.47 10.87 -9.30
N SER A 101 5.20 11.95 -9.59
CA SER A 101 5.97 12.08 -10.82
C SER A 101 7.07 11.03 -10.94
N MET A 102 7.72 10.69 -9.82
CA MET A 102 8.72 9.63 -9.80
C MET A 102 8.10 8.28 -10.09
N ILE A 103 6.94 7.99 -9.54
CA ILE A 103 6.20 6.75 -9.80
C ILE A 103 5.82 6.67 -11.28
N GLU A 104 5.28 7.74 -11.85
CA GLU A 104 4.89 7.79 -13.26
C GLU A 104 6.07 7.74 -14.23
N PHE A 105 7.27 8.15 -13.78
CA PHE A 105 8.48 8.00 -14.57
C PHE A 105 8.81 6.51 -14.80
N PHE A 106 8.63 5.66 -13.78
CA PHE A 106 8.88 4.22 -13.89
C PHE A 106 7.72 3.45 -14.51
N ASP A 107 6.48 3.93 -14.32
CA ASP A 107 5.25 3.32 -14.84
C ASP A 107 4.32 4.44 -15.29
N LYS A 108 4.41 4.80 -16.56
CA LYS A 108 3.66 5.90 -17.15
C LYS A 108 2.16 5.71 -16.94
N ASP A 109 1.48 6.76 -16.47
CA ASP A 109 0.06 6.78 -16.18
C ASP A 109 -0.37 5.82 -15.05
N HIS A 110 0.56 5.35 -14.23
CA HIS A 110 0.29 4.42 -13.14
C HIS A 110 -0.84 4.89 -12.22
N LEU A 111 -0.83 6.16 -11.82
CA LEU A 111 -1.85 6.71 -10.92
C LEU A 111 -3.24 6.71 -11.55
N ASN A 112 -3.32 7.08 -12.83
CA ASN A 112 -4.58 7.07 -13.57
C ASN A 112 -5.10 5.64 -13.77
N GLU A 113 -4.21 4.70 -14.10
CA GLU A 113 -4.57 3.29 -14.23
C GLU A 113 -5.08 2.72 -12.91
N THR A 114 -4.43 3.04 -11.80
CA THR A 114 -4.83 2.61 -10.46
C THR A 114 -6.23 3.12 -10.12
N LEU A 115 -6.51 4.39 -10.40
CA LEU A 115 -7.82 4.98 -10.17
C LEU A 115 -8.89 4.34 -11.03
N ASN A 116 -8.60 4.10 -12.32
CA ASN A 116 -9.52 3.48 -13.26
C ASN A 116 -9.86 2.04 -12.85
N LYS A 117 -8.86 1.25 -12.43
CA LYS A 117 -9.08 -0.11 -11.94
C LYS A 117 -9.98 -0.12 -10.70
N ASN A 118 -9.78 0.82 -9.79
CA ASN A 118 -10.63 0.95 -8.61
C ASN A 118 -12.09 1.25 -8.98
N ASN A 119 -12.30 2.07 -10.00
CA ASN A 119 -13.65 2.43 -10.46
C ASN A 119 -14.36 1.31 -11.22
N GLN A 120 -13.62 0.32 -11.71
CA GLN A 120 -14.17 -0.83 -12.43
C GLN A 120 -14.60 -1.99 -11.53
N VAL A 121 -14.29 -1.91 -10.24
CA VAL A 121 -14.58 -2.99 -9.26
C VAL A 121 -15.92 -2.78 -8.54
#